data_315b7e59fe7d95a53bdbf0ff7fefd267
#
_entry.id   315b7e59fe7d95a53bdbf0ff7fefd267
#
_cell.length_a   1.000
_cell.length_b   1.000
_cell.length_c   1.000
_cell.angle_alpha   90.00
_cell.angle_beta   90.00
_cell.angle_gamma   90.00
#
_symmetry.space_group_name_H-M   'P 1'
#
loop_
_entity.id
_entity.type
_entity.pdbx_description
1 polymer ?
#
loop_
_entity_poly.entity_id
_entity_poly.type
_entity_poly.pdbx_seq_one_letter_code
_entity_poly.pdbx_strand_id
1 'polypeptide(L)'
;ELTETLRSKEKKGSLLWVLDKTRTAMGHRLIRAWMERPLLSPAAIGRRLGAVGELVGDAIGREELTLTLREITDLERLIGRIVYGTAGGRDLVALANGLGKLPALRERLAGCSSALLASLREELDDLTELRELIGRAIVDEPPFSVREGGFIRAGYHPEVDRLRDIMANGKGLVASIEAREKEKTGIKSLKVGYNKVFGYYIEV
;
A
#
# COMPACT_ATOMS: atom_id res chain seq x y z
N GLU A 1 -9.24 22.09 -26.78
CA GLU A 1 -7.91 21.47 -26.52
C GLU A 1 -7.53 21.56 -25.02
N LEU A 2 -8.48 21.23 -24.14
CA LEU A 2 -8.22 21.27 -22.70
C LEU A 2 -7.30 20.14 -22.26
N THR A 3 -7.61 18.90 -22.62
CA THR A 3 -6.91 17.71 -22.12
C THR A 3 -6.08 17.01 -23.18
N GLU A 4 -6.41 17.19 -24.46
CA GLU A 4 -5.71 16.64 -25.63
C GLU A 4 -5.82 17.58 -26.83
N THR A 5 -4.93 17.42 -27.81
CA THR A 5 -4.96 18.18 -29.06
C THR A 5 -6.04 17.62 -30.00
N LEU A 6 -6.65 18.49 -30.81
CA LEU A 6 -7.71 18.10 -31.76
C LEU A 6 -7.21 17.16 -32.86
N ARG A 7 -5.99 17.39 -33.35
CA ARG A 7 -5.42 16.65 -34.48
C ARG A 7 -4.86 15.29 -34.11
N SER A 8 -3.94 15.25 -33.14
CA SER A 8 -3.16 14.05 -32.81
C SER A 8 -3.71 13.29 -31.63
N LYS A 9 -4.72 13.85 -30.91
CA LYS A 9 -5.24 13.29 -29.66
C LYS A 9 -4.16 13.08 -28.59
N GLU A 10 -3.11 13.87 -28.64
CA GLU A 10 -2.00 13.81 -27.70
C GLU A 10 -2.19 14.81 -26.54
N LYS A 11 -1.69 14.44 -25.37
CA LYS A 11 -1.65 15.34 -24.22
C LYS A 11 -0.70 16.53 -24.46
N LYS A 12 0.44 16.30 -25.12
CA LYS A 12 1.43 17.32 -25.42
C LYS A 12 0.83 18.42 -26.33
N GLY A 13 0.92 19.66 -25.90
CA GLY A 13 0.33 20.81 -26.60
C GLY A 13 -1.08 21.18 -26.14
N SER A 14 -1.69 20.43 -25.20
CA SER A 14 -2.96 20.79 -24.56
C SER A 14 -2.74 21.73 -23.37
N LEU A 15 -3.81 22.38 -22.90
CA LEU A 15 -3.76 23.20 -21.67
C LEU A 15 -3.36 22.37 -20.45
N LEU A 16 -3.88 21.15 -20.33
CA LEU A 16 -3.49 20.21 -19.27
C LEU A 16 -1.98 19.93 -19.26
N TRP A 17 -1.37 19.77 -20.43
CA TRP A 17 0.08 19.53 -20.52
C TRP A 17 0.90 20.71 -19.99
N VAL A 18 0.44 21.95 -20.19
CA VAL A 18 1.11 23.16 -19.68
C VAL A 18 0.96 23.27 -18.17
N LEU A 19 -0.26 23.08 -17.66
CA LEU A 19 -0.63 23.32 -16.25
C LEU A 19 -0.26 22.18 -15.32
N ASP A 20 -0.22 20.94 -15.83
CA ASP A 20 0.05 19.77 -14.99
C ASP A 20 1.52 19.70 -14.58
N LYS A 21 1.78 20.23 -13.39
CA LYS A 21 3.06 20.13 -12.69
C LYS A 21 2.93 19.29 -11.42
N THR A 22 1.87 18.51 -11.31
CA THR A 22 1.60 17.64 -10.16
C THR A 22 2.71 16.62 -9.95
N ARG A 23 2.85 16.16 -8.71
CA ARG A 23 3.92 15.25 -8.29
C ARG A 23 3.41 13.87 -7.91
N THR A 24 2.08 13.71 -7.86
CA THR A 24 1.42 12.44 -7.54
C THR A 24 0.47 12.04 -8.66
N ALA A 25 0.23 10.75 -8.83
CA ALA A 25 -0.77 10.25 -9.78
C ALA A 25 -2.19 10.73 -9.41
N MET A 26 -2.50 10.82 -8.12
CA MET A 26 -3.76 11.37 -7.60
C MET A 26 -3.91 12.84 -7.99
N GLY A 27 -2.87 13.66 -7.80
CA GLY A 27 -2.86 15.06 -8.22
C GLY A 27 -3.07 15.23 -9.72
N HIS A 28 -2.44 14.36 -10.53
CA HIS A 28 -2.63 14.35 -11.99
C HIS A 28 -4.11 14.10 -12.37
N ARG A 29 -4.76 13.13 -11.71
CA ARG A 29 -6.20 12.87 -11.94
C ARG A 29 -7.06 14.04 -11.48
N LEU A 30 -6.72 14.63 -10.35
CA LEU A 30 -7.47 15.75 -9.78
C LEU A 30 -7.40 17.02 -10.65
N ILE A 31 -6.22 17.41 -11.12
CA ILE A 31 -6.08 18.60 -11.98
C ILE A 31 -6.84 18.41 -13.31
N ARG A 32 -6.80 17.21 -13.89
CA ARG A 32 -7.60 16.87 -15.06
C ARG A 32 -9.09 17.02 -14.79
N ALA A 33 -9.59 16.45 -13.68
CA ALA A 33 -10.99 16.57 -13.30
C ALA A 33 -11.42 18.02 -13.05
N TRP A 34 -10.55 18.84 -12.47
CA TRP A 34 -10.82 20.26 -12.26
C TRP A 34 -10.90 21.06 -13.56
N MET A 35 -10.14 20.69 -14.56
CA MET A 35 -10.20 21.32 -15.88
C MET A 35 -11.45 20.90 -16.65
N GLU A 36 -11.87 19.64 -16.54
CA GLU A 36 -13.07 19.13 -17.19
C GLU A 36 -14.35 19.64 -16.50
N ARG A 37 -14.30 19.93 -15.19
CA ARG A 37 -15.43 20.39 -14.37
C ARG A 37 -15.02 21.59 -13.52
N PRO A 38 -14.88 22.79 -14.10
CA PRO A 38 -14.48 23.99 -13.37
C PRO A 38 -15.52 24.41 -12.34
N LEU A 39 -15.05 25.05 -11.26
CA LEU A 39 -15.93 25.63 -10.24
C LEU A 39 -16.68 26.84 -10.82
N LEU A 40 -17.95 26.99 -10.42
CA LEU A 40 -18.81 28.12 -10.76
C LEU A 40 -18.93 29.13 -9.60
N SER A 41 -18.73 28.70 -8.37
CA SER A 41 -18.86 29.56 -7.18
C SER A 41 -17.63 30.46 -7.01
N PRO A 42 -17.77 31.79 -7.03
CA PRO A 42 -16.66 32.72 -6.77
C PRO A 42 -15.98 32.47 -5.40
N ALA A 43 -16.75 32.13 -4.38
CA ALA A 43 -16.21 31.83 -3.06
C ALA A 43 -15.32 30.58 -3.06
N ALA A 44 -15.73 29.51 -3.75
CA ALA A 44 -14.93 28.29 -3.87
C ALA A 44 -13.68 28.52 -4.73
N ILE A 45 -13.78 29.31 -5.79
CA ILE A 45 -12.64 29.74 -6.60
C ILE A 45 -11.66 30.57 -5.75
N GLY A 46 -12.19 31.55 -5.00
CA GLY A 46 -11.39 32.41 -4.12
C GLY A 46 -10.61 31.60 -3.06
N ARG A 47 -11.21 30.57 -2.47
CA ARG A 47 -10.52 29.66 -1.53
C ARG A 47 -9.34 28.97 -2.18
N ARG A 48 -9.47 28.46 -3.42
CA ARG A 48 -8.36 27.83 -4.15
C ARG A 48 -7.28 28.83 -4.51
N LEU A 49 -7.67 30.02 -5.00
CA LEU A 49 -6.72 31.07 -5.35
C LEU A 49 -5.95 31.59 -4.14
N GLY A 50 -6.59 31.67 -2.96
CA GLY A 50 -5.92 32.01 -1.72
C GLY A 50 -4.79 31.04 -1.36
N ALA A 51 -5.06 29.73 -1.46
CA ALA A 51 -4.04 28.69 -1.23
C ALA A 51 -2.90 28.77 -2.28
N VAL A 52 -3.23 28.97 -3.54
CA VAL A 52 -2.24 29.16 -4.62
C VAL A 52 -1.39 30.40 -4.33
N GLY A 53 -2.03 31.53 -4.00
CA GLY A 53 -1.34 32.79 -3.70
C GLY A 53 -0.35 32.67 -2.56
N GLU A 54 -0.75 31.98 -1.47
CA GLU A 54 0.13 31.72 -0.31
C GLU A 54 1.36 30.89 -0.76
N LEU A 55 1.16 29.78 -1.47
CA LEU A 55 2.26 28.94 -1.94
C LEU A 55 3.12 29.60 -3.05
N VAL A 56 2.57 30.55 -3.79
CA VAL A 56 3.37 31.36 -4.73
C VAL A 56 4.31 32.30 -3.96
N GLY A 57 3.82 32.89 -2.86
CA GLY A 57 4.61 33.75 -2.00
C GLY A 57 5.69 33.03 -1.18
N ASP A 58 5.47 31.75 -0.87
CA ASP A 58 6.43 30.91 -0.13
C ASP A 58 7.11 29.87 -1.05
N ALA A 59 8.20 30.29 -1.66
CA ALA A 59 8.95 29.43 -2.58
C ALA A 59 9.61 28.24 -1.87
N ILE A 60 10.08 28.43 -0.64
CA ILE A 60 10.75 27.37 0.14
C ILE A 60 9.74 26.34 0.59
N GLY A 61 8.65 26.75 1.24
CA GLY A 61 7.59 25.83 1.69
C GLY A 61 6.93 25.08 0.54
N ARG A 62 6.75 25.76 -0.60
CA ARG A 62 6.25 25.10 -1.83
C ARG A 62 7.19 24.00 -2.33
N GLU A 63 8.52 24.22 -2.34
CA GLU A 63 9.48 23.18 -2.75
C GLU A 63 9.51 22.03 -1.76
N GLU A 64 9.49 22.29 -0.47
CA GLU A 64 9.43 21.26 0.57
C GLU A 64 8.16 20.41 0.47
N LEU A 65 6.99 21.02 0.27
CA LEU A 65 5.74 20.32 -0.03
C LEU A 65 5.86 19.47 -1.29
N THR A 66 6.46 20.02 -2.33
CA THR A 66 6.68 19.33 -3.62
C THR A 66 7.54 18.08 -3.44
N LEU A 67 8.62 18.17 -2.65
CA LEU A 67 9.50 17.03 -2.35
C LEU A 67 8.76 15.95 -1.53
N THR A 68 8.03 16.36 -0.49
CA THR A 68 7.23 15.43 0.34
C THR A 68 6.17 14.72 -0.51
N LEU A 69 5.46 15.43 -1.38
CA LEU A 69 4.44 14.85 -2.26
C LEU A 69 5.01 13.81 -3.23
N ARG A 70 6.25 13.97 -3.71
CA ARG A 70 6.90 12.96 -4.58
C ARG A 70 7.10 11.60 -3.92
N GLU A 71 7.17 11.56 -2.60
CA GLU A 71 7.36 10.34 -1.83
C GLU A 71 6.04 9.61 -1.54
N ILE A 72 4.90 10.24 -1.83
CA ILE A 72 3.59 9.64 -1.61
C ILE A 72 3.22 8.77 -2.81
N THR A 73 2.98 7.50 -2.53
CA THR A 73 2.52 6.51 -3.50
C THR A 73 1.08 6.78 -3.96
N ASP A 74 0.63 6.12 -5.03
CA ASP A 74 -0.76 6.22 -5.51
C ASP A 74 -1.73 5.48 -4.57
N LEU A 75 -2.12 6.17 -3.49
CA LEU A 75 -2.99 5.62 -2.44
C LEU A 75 -4.36 5.20 -2.99
N GLU A 76 -4.95 5.97 -3.91
CA GLU A 76 -6.25 5.62 -4.53
C GLU A 76 -6.18 4.28 -5.25
N ARG A 77 -5.11 4.05 -6.02
CA ARG A 77 -4.93 2.79 -6.74
C ARG A 77 -4.70 1.62 -5.78
N LEU A 78 -3.93 1.83 -4.72
CA LEU A 78 -3.68 0.80 -3.71
C LEU A 78 -4.97 0.43 -2.98
N ILE A 79 -5.76 1.41 -2.56
CA ILE A 79 -7.06 1.18 -1.92
C ILE A 79 -8.01 0.46 -2.88
N GLY A 80 -8.06 0.88 -4.16
CA GLY A 80 -8.84 0.18 -5.17
C GLY A 80 -8.49 -1.30 -5.27
N ARG A 81 -7.19 -1.65 -5.28
CA ARG A 81 -6.74 -3.05 -5.29
C ARG A 81 -7.12 -3.82 -4.02
N ILE A 82 -7.08 -3.16 -2.87
CA ILE A 82 -7.50 -3.76 -1.60
C ILE A 82 -9.01 -4.06 -1.62
N VAL A 83 -9.83 -3.10 -2.02
CA VAL A 83 -11.29 -3.25 -2.10
C VAL A 83 -11.69 -4.37 -3.07
N TYR A 84 -10.99 -4.48 -4.21
CA TYR A 84 -11.22 -5.56 -5.18
C TYR A 84 -10.59 -6.91 -4.78
N GLY A 85 -9.89 -7.00 -3.65
CA GLY A 85 -9.25 -8.24 -3.20
C GLY A 85 -8.06 -8.69 -4.05
N THR A 86 -7.47 -7.79 -4.83
CA THR A 86 -6.33 -8.06 -5.72
C THR A 86 -4.99 -7.57 -5.19
N ALA A 87 -4.99 -6.94 -4.01
CA ALA A 87 -3.78 -6.45 -3.37
C ALA A 87 -2.95 -7.61 -2.81
N GLY A 88 -1.62 -7.53 -2.99
CA GLY A 88 -0.65 -8.43 -2.37
C GLY A 88 0.13 -7.76 -1.24
N GLY A 89 1.06 -8.50 -0.63
CA GLY A 89 1.90 -7.96 0.46
C GLY A 89 2.67 -6.71 0.05
N ARG A 90 3.19 -6.64 -1.17
CA ARG A 90 3.89 -5.46 -1.71
C ARG A 90 3.02 -4.21 -1.78
N ASP A 91 1.73 -4.38 -2.12
CA ASP A 91 0.79 -3.26 -2.15
C ASP A 91 0.53 -2.72 -0.75
N LEU A 92 0.43 -3.60 0.26
CA LEU A 92 0.25 -3.21 1.65
C LEU A 92 1.49 -2.47 2.19
N VAL A 93 2.69 -2.95 1.89
CA VAL A 93 3.94 -2.25 2.25
C VAL A 93 4.02 -0.88 1.55
N ALA A 94 3.67 -0.80 0.26
CA ALA A 94 3.63 0.47 -0.47
C ALA A 94 2.61 1.44 0.13
N LEU A 95 1.44 0.93 0.58
CA LEU A 95 0.46 1.73 1.30
C LEU A 95 1.04 2.25 2.62
N ALA A 96 1.62 1.40 3.45
CA ALA A 96 2.21 1.79 4.73
C ALA A 96 3.33 2.84 4.54
N ASN A 97 4.16 2.70 3.51
CA ASN A 97 5.21 3.67 3.17
C ASN A 97 4.62 5.02 2.76
N GLY A 98 3.56 5.03 1.94
CA GLY A 98 2.85 6.25 1.56
C GLY A 98 2.19 6.94 2.76
N LEU A 99 1.50 6.18 3.62
CA LEU A 99 0.92 6.69 4.87
C LEU A 99 1.98 7.26 5.81
N GLY A 100 3.17 6.67 5.85
CA GLY A 100 4.31 7.15 6.66
C GLY A 100 4.80 8.55 6.29
N LYS A 101 4.39 9.11 5.14
CA LYS A 101 4.73 10.46 4.70
C LYS A 101 3.68 11.52 5.10
N LEU A 102 2.49 11.09 5.54
CA LEU A 102 1.41 12.00 5.90
C LEU A 102 1.75 12.91 7.10
N PRO A 103 2.42 12.44 8.17
CA PRO A 103 2.84 13.32 9.26
C PRO A 103 3.73 14.47 8.78
N ALA A 104 4.72 14.19 7.94
CA ALA A 104 5.60 15.21 7.37
C ALA A 104 4.82 16.20 6.49
N LEU A 105 3.87 15.73 5.68
CA LEU A 105 3.00 16.59 4.88
C LEU A 105 2.15 17.50 5.77
N ARG A 106 1.56 16.97 6.84
CA ARG A 106 0.78 17.74 7.82
C ARG A 106 1.62 18.81 8.52
N GLU A 107 2.85 18.47 8.86
CA GLU A 107 3.80 19.42 9.48
C GLU A 107 4.14 20.56 8.51
N ARG A 108 4.38 20.27 7.21
CA ARG A 108 4.62 21.31 6.19
C ARG A 108 3.42 22.25 6.00
N LEU A 109 2.21 21.77 6.22
CA LEU A 109 1.01 22.60 6.19
C LEU A 109 0.77 23.40 7.47
N ALA A 110 1.51 23.16 8.57
CA ALA A 110 1.30 23.84 9.84
C ALA A 110 1.56 25.34 9.77
N GLY A 111 2.47 25.80 8.89
CA GLY A 111 2.76 27.22 8.66
C GLY A 111 1.78 27.93 7.74
N CYS A 112 0.86 27.20 7.08
CA CYS A 112 -0.07 27.78 6.14
C CYS A 112 -1.28 28.42 6.83
N SER A 113 -1.69 29.57 6.33
CA SER A 113 -2.78 30.38 6.89
C SER A 113 -4.04 30.44 6.02
N SER A 114 -3.94 30.12 4.72
CA SER A 114 -5.11 30.14 3.83
C SER A 114 -6.14 29.09 4.27
N ALA A 115 -7.42 29.47 4.20
CA ALA A 115 -8.53 28.64 4.67
C ALA A 115 -8.55 27.23 4.06
N LEU A 116 -8.11 27.06 2.79
CA LEU A 116 -8.05 25.75 2.16
C LEU A 116 -6.91 24.89 2.72
N LEU A 117 -5.70 25.44 2.85
CA LEU A 117 -4.54 24.67 3.35
C LEU A 117 -4.71 24.32 4.84
N ALA A 118 -5.28 25.23 5.64
CA ALA A 118 -5.63 24.96 7.04
C ALA A 118 -6.65 23.83 7.16
N SER A 119 -7.74 23.86 6.37
CA SER A 119 -8.76 22.79 6.31
C SER A 119 -8.12 21.45 5.93
N LEU A 120 -7.30 21.41 4.87
CA LEU A 120 -6.60 20.19 4.45
C LEU A 120 -5.69 19.63 5.55
N ARG A 121 -4.99 20.48 6.29
CA ARG A 121 -4.16 20.04 7.41
C ARG A 121 -5.00 19.41 8.53
N GLU A 122 -6.17 19.98 8.84
CA GLU A 122 -7.08 19.48 9.89
C GLU A 122 -7.75 18.16 9.47
N GLU A 123 -8.09 18.03 8.20
CA GLU A 123 -8.72 16.83 7.63
C GLU A 123 -7.74 15.67 7.40
N LEU A 124 -6.41 15.96 7.39
CA LEU A 124 -5.39 14.95 7.13
C LEU A 124 -5.22 14.06 8.37
N ASP A 125 -5.65 12.82 8.27
CA ASP A 125 -5.41 11.77 9.26
C ASP A 125 -4.11 11.03 8.93
N ASP A 126 -3.24 10.88 9.92
CA ASP A 126 -1.94 10.22 9.77
C ASP A 126 -2.06 8.69 9.64
N LEU A 127 -3.24 8.12 9.93
CA LEU A 127 -3.53 6.68 9.86
C LEU A 127 -2.44 5.79 10.49
N THR A 128 -1.90 6.24 11.61
CA THR A 128 -0.75 5.62 12.29
C THR A 128 -1.05 4.17 12.68
N GLU A 129 -2.25 3.90 13.23
CA GLU A 129 -2.65 2.56 13.64
C GLU A 129 -2.66 1.58 12.45
N LEU A 130 -3.17 2.02 11.30
CA LEU A 130 -3.19 1.20 10.09
C LEU A 130 -1.77 0.92 9.59
N ARG A 131 -0.91 1.93 9.58
CA ARG A 131 0.50 1.78 9.20
C ARG A 131 1.21 0.78 10.10
N GLU A 132 1.03 0.90 11.42
CA GLU A 132 1.61 -0.01 12.40
C GLU A 132 1.07 -1.42 12.28
N LEU A 133 -0.22 -1.58 12.02
CA LEU A 133 -0.83 -2.89 11.78
C LEU A 133 -0.16 -3.59 10.59
N ILE A 134 -0.01 -2.88 9.47
CA ILE A 134 0.67 -3.43 8.27
C ILE A 134 2.12 -3.80 8.62
N GLY A 135 2.86 -2.93 9.30
CA GLY A 135 4.25 -3.17 9.67
C GLY A 135 4.45 -4.36 10.63
N ARG A 136 3.48 -4.61 11.51
CA ARG A 136 3.49 -5.80 12.39
C ARG A 136 3.12 -7.07 11.64
N ALA A 137 2.20 -6.97 10.67
CA ALA A 137 1.63 -8.13 9.99
C ALA A 137 2.46 -8.61 8.81
N ILE A 138 3.03 -7.69 8.03
CA ILE A 138 3.66 -7.97 6.73
C ILE A 138 5.18 -7.82 6.85
N VAL A 139 5.92 -8.70 6.18
CA VAL A 139 7.38 -8.59 6.09
C VAL A 139 7.78 -7.36 5.24
N ASP A 140 8.99 -6.84 5.42
CA ASP A 140 9.44 -5.62 4.73
C ASP A 140 9.59 -5.83 3.22
N GLU A 141 10.01 -7.02 2.81
CA GLU A 141 10.16 -7.43 1.40
C GLU A 141 9.26 -8.63 1.08
N PRO A 142 7.94 -8.41 0.86
CA PRO A 142 7.05 -9.51 0.57
C PRO A 142 7.32 -10.11 -0.82
N PRO A 143 7.06 -11.41 -1.02
CA PRO A 143 7.14 -12.04 -2.33
C PRO A 143 6.19 -11.36 -3.32
N PHE A 144 6.42 -11.59 -4.62
CA PHE A 144 5.59 -10.98 -5.66
C PHE A 144 4.17 -11.52 -5.64
N SER A 145 4.02 -12.82 -5.44
CA SER A 145 2.72 -13.50 -5.45
C SER A 145 2.34 -13.99 -4.05
N VAL A 146 1.08 -13.80 -3.67
CA VAL A 146 0.52 -14.36 -2.44
C VAL A 146 0.65 -15.90 -2.41
N ARG A 147 0.68 -16.55 -3.58
CA ARG A 147 0.82 -18.02 -3.71
C ARG A 147 2.18 -18.53 -3.26
N GLU A 148 3.20 -17.70 -3.28
CA GLU A 148 4.55 -18.05 -2.80
C GLU A 148 4.59 -18.19 -1.27
N GLY A 149 3.62 -17.63 -0.56
CA GLY A 149 3.60 -17.59 0.90
C GLY A 149 4.67 -16.66 1.48
N GLY A 150 4.88 -16.73 2.80
CA GLY A 150 5.98 -16.02 3.46
C GLY A 150 5.81 -14.50 3.64
N PHE A 151 4.68 -13.92 3.27
CA PHE A 151 4.44 -12.47 3.37
C PHE A 151 3.95 -12.02 4.76
N ILE A 152 3.39 -12.91 5.57
CA ILE A 152 3.04 -12.61 6.97
C ILE A 152 4.31 -12.67 7.83
N ARG A 153 4.51 -11.70 8.69
CA ARG A 153 5.67 -11.64 9.60
C ARG A 153 5.59 -12.75 10.64
N ALA A 154 6.72 -13.38 10.96
CA ALA A 154 6.81 -14.34 12.03
C ALA A 154 6.42 -13.71 13.38
N GLY A 155 5.70 -14.43 14.21
CA GLY A 155 5.18 -13.95 15.50
C GLY A 155 3.89 -13.13 15.39
N TYR A 156 3.40 -12.83 14.19
CA TYR A 156 2.15 -12.07 14.03
C TYR A 156 0.90 -12.93 14.30
N HIS A 157 0.87 -14.14 13.77
CA HIS A 157 -0.28 -15.04 13.94
C HIS A 157 0.17 -16.46 14.28
N PRO A 158 -0.17 -16.97 15.50
CA PRO A 158 0.33 -18.26 16.00
C PRO A 158 0.05 -19.43 15.07
N GLU A 159 -1.14 -19.47 14.45
CA GLU A 159 -1.52 -20.56 13.56
C GLU A 159 -0.70 -20.55 12.25
N VAL A 160 -0.37 -19.35 11.73
CA VAL A 160 0.50 -19.23 10.56
C VAL A 160 1.91 -19.72 10.88
N ASP A 161 2.43 -19.37 12.05
CA ASP A 161 3.74 -19.81 12.49
C ASP A 161 3.77 -21.33 12.70
N ARG A 162 2.73 -21.88 13.33
CA ARG A 162 2.55 -23.34 13.50
C ARG A 162 2.55 -24.07 12.15
N LEU A 163 1.81 -23.56 11.16
CA LEU A 163 1.74 -24.14 9.82
C LEU A 163 3.08 -24.07 9.09
N ARG A 164 3.82 -22.96 9.26
CA ARG A 164 5.19 -22.84 8.73
C ARG A 164 6.14 -23.86 9.31
N ASP A 165 6.09 -24.02 10.64
CA ASP A 165 6.92 -25.01 11.33
C ASP A 165 6.63 -26.42 10.84
N ILE A 166 5.36 -26.77 10.64
CA ILE A 166 4.96 -28.04 10.06
C ILE A 166 5.50 -28.19 8.63
N MET A 167 5.43 -27.15 7.80
CA MET A 167 5.94 -27.19 6.42
C MET A 167 7.46 -27.32 6.39
N ALA A 168 8.17 -26.57 7.25
CA ALA A 168 9.63 -26.60 7.33
C ALA A 168 10.16 -27.90 7.92
N ASN A 169 9.48 -28.42 8.93
CA ASN A 169 9.88 -29.59 9.71
C ASN A 169 9.06 -30.85 9.40
N GLY A 170 8.39 -30.89 8.23
CA GLY A 170 7.48 -32.00 7.88
C GLY A 170 8.10 -33.39 8.00
N LYS A 171 9.40 -33.56 7.67
CA LYS A 171 10.13 -34.81 7.86
C LYS A 171 10.25 -35.17 9.35
N GLY A 172 10.52 -34.19 10.20
CA GLY A 172 10.59 -34.38 11.65
C GLY A 172 9.23 -34.72 12.26
N LEU A 173 8.17 -34.12 11.75
CA LEU A 173 6.80 -34.44 12.18
C LEU A 173 6.43 -35.88 11.82
N VAL A 174 6.73 -36.31 10.59
CA VAL A 174 6.51 -37.69 10.15
C VAL A 174 7.29 -38.68 11.04
N ALA A 175 8.56 -38.40 11.34
CA ALA A 175 9.39 -39.20 12.22
C ALA A 175 8.82 -39.26 13.67
N SER A 176 8.28 -38.15 14.16
CA SER A 176 7.63 -38.11 15.49
C SER A 176 6.35 -38.92 15.56
N ILE A 177 5.55 -38.88 14.46
CA ILE A 177 4.35 -39.71 14.33
C ILE A 177 4.73 -41.21 14.31
N GLU A 178 5.75 -41.58 13.53
CA GLU A 178 6.27 -42.94 13.46
C GLU A 178 6.71 -43.44 14.84
N ALA A 179 7.51 -42.66 15.57
CA ALA A 179 7.97 -42.99 16.91
C ALA A 179 6.79 -43.20 17.89
N ARG A 180 5.83 -42.29 17.88
CA ARG A 180 4.65 -42.35 18.74
C ARG A 180 3.76 -43.58 18.44
N GLU A 181 3.55 -43.87 17.16
CA GLU A 181 2.73 -45.03 16.81
C GLU A 181 3.45 -46.37 17.06
N LYS A 182 4.78 -46.42 16.93
CA LYS A 182 5.60 -47.58 17.38
C LYS A 182 5.44 -47.83 18.88
N GLU A 183 5.48 -46.77 19.68
CA GLU A 183 5.32 -46.89 21.14
C GLU A 183 3.92 -47.36 21.53
N LYS A 184 2.88 -46.80 20.88
CA LYS A 184 1.48 -47.20 21.15
C LYS A 184 1.15 -48.60 20.74
N THR A 185 1.65 -49.06 19.60
CA THR A 185 1.29 -50.35 19.01
C THR A 185 2.24 -51.47 19.40
N GLY A 186 3.46 -51.16 19.88
CA GLY A 186 4.50 -52.13 20.13
C GLY A 186 5.15 -52.70 18.86
N ILE A 187 4.75 -52.23 17.67
CA ILE A 187 5.20 -52.75 16.39
C ILE A 187 6.51 -52.05 16.00
N LYS A 188 7.65 -52.71 16.16
CA LYS A 188 8.97 -52.15 15.87
C LYS A 188 9.24 -51.92 14.38
N SER A 189 8.60 -52.70 13.49
CA SER A 189 8.74 -52.58 12.03
C SER A 189 7.92 -51.46 11.43
N LEU A 190 6.98 -50.83 12.15
CA LEU A 190 6.14 -49.75 11.66
C LEU A 190 6.98 -48.60 11.08
N LYS A 191 6.65 -48.18 9.85
CA LYS A 191 7.27 -47.03 9.15
C LYS A 191 6.18 -46.15 8.57
N VAL A 192 6.42 -44.85 8.58
CA VAL A 192 5.61 -43.86 7.87
C VAL A 192 6.35 -43.42 6.61
N GLY A 193 5.77 -43.73 5.47
CA GLY A 193 6.33 -43.36 4.16
C GLY A 193 5.46 -42.38 3.42
N TYR A 194 6.02 -41.82 2.32
CA TYR A 194 5.30 -40.97 1.39
C TYR A 194 5.47 -41.48 -0.05
N ASN A 195 4.36 -41.60 -0.77
CA ASN A 195 4.34 -41.96 -2.18
C ASN A 195 3.56 -40.88 -2.95
N LYS A 196 4.07 -40.50 -4.13
CA LYS A 196 3.45 -39.46 -4.95
C LYS A 196 2.03 -39.81 -5.44
N VAL A 197 1.69 -41.11 -5.52
CA VAL A 197 0.38 -41.58 -5.98
C VAL A 197 -0.62 -41.67 -4.84
N PHE A 198 -0.20 -42.22 -3.69
CA PHE A 198 -1.09 -42.50 -2.55
C PHE A 198 -0.96 -41.51 -1.39
N GLY A 199 0.03 -40.59 -1.44
CA GLY A 199 0.32 -39.69 -0.32
C GLY A 199 1.09 -40.39 0.82
N TYR A 200 0.81 -39.99 2.05
CA TYR A 200 1.40 -40.60 3.23
C TYR A 200 0.75 -41.96 3.53
N TYR A 201 1.53 -42.97 3.89
CA TYR A 201 1.08 -44.29 4.24
C TYR A 201 1.84 -44.84 5.46
N ILE A 202 1.23 -45.78 6.18
CA ILE A 202 1.85 -46.52 7.27
C ILE A 202 2.09 -47.95 6.77
N GLU A 203 3.33 -48.41 6.90
CA GLU A 203 3.76 -49.76 6.58
C GLU A 203 4.11 -50.49 7.89
N VAL A 204 3.69 -51.77 8.01
CA VAL A 204 3.90 -52.60 9.19
C VAL A 204 4.63 -53.87 8.82
#